data_b87026a859342d8dde173a947b813766
#
_entry.id   b87026a859342d8dde173a947b813766
#
_cell.length_a   1.000
_cell.length_b   1.000
_cell.length_c   1.000
_cell.angle_alpha   90.00
_cell.angle_beta   90.00
_cell.angle_gamma   90.00
#
_symmetry.space_group_name_H-M   'P 1'
#
loop_
_entity.id
_entity.type
_entity.pdbx_description
1 polymer ?
#
loop_
_entity_poly.entity_id
_entity_poly.type
_entity_poly.pdbx_seq_one_letter_code
_entity_poly.pdbx_strand_id
1 'polypeptide(L)'
;MDQFEVNVFIRLRPSVLDPAGEAIKSASSKLGVQGITTLRIGKMIEVKIEGNEEEIVKEKIDLLCDRLFANTVIEDYEYSIKKL
;
A
#
# COMPACT_ATOMS: atom_id res chain seq x y z
N MET A 1 26.13 7.59 5.70
CA MET A 1 24.98 6.90 5.04
C MET A 1 23.89 7.90 4.76
N ASP A 2 23.24 7.75 3.62
CA ASP A 2 22.09 8.57 3.28
C ASP A 2 20.84 8.03 3.94
N GLN A 3 19.87 8.90 4.11
CA GLN A 3 18.54 8.49 4.56
C GLN A 3 17.54 8.53 3.41
N PHE A 4 16.68 7.55 3.40
CA PHE A 4 15.62 7.45 2.40
C PHE A 4 14.27 7.35 3.09
N GLU A 5 13.28 8.00 2.50
CA GLU A 5 11.89 7.86 2.91
C GLU A 5 11.17 7.02 1.87
N VAL A 6 10.54 5.95 2.32
CA VAL A 6 9.82 5.03 1.45
C VAL A 6 8.37 4.95 1.91
N ASN A 7 7.45 5.18 0.99
CA ASN A 7 6.02 5.02 1.23
C ASN A 7 5.56 3.79 0.45
N VAL A 8 5.12 2.78 1.18
CA VAL A 8 4.66 1.52 0.60
C VAL A 8 3.14 1.49 0.62
N PHE A 9 2.55 1.24 -0.53
CA PHE A 9 1.10 1.14 -0.68
C PHE A 9 0.73 -0.31 -0.96
N ILE A 10 -0.13 -0.86 -0.12
CA ILE A 10 -0.54 -2.26 -0.20
C ILE A 10 -2.05 -2.31 -0.33
N ARG A 11 -2.52 -3.05 -1.32
CA ARG A 11 -3.97 -3.19 -1.54
C ARG A 11 -4.30 -4.60 -2.00
N LEU A 12 -5.52 -5.01 -1.71
CA LEU A 12 -6.03 -6.27 -2.20
C LEU A 12 -6.09 -6.27 -3.72
N ARG A 13 -5.78 -7.41 -4.33
CA ARG A 13 -5.92 -7.56 -5.78
C ARG A 13 -7.38 -7.33 -6.18
N PRO A 14 -7.63 -6.79 -7.39
CA PRO A 14 -9.01 -6.49 -7.82
C PRO A 14 -9.98 -7.66 -7.73
N SER A 15 -9.50 -8.89 -7.90
CA SER A 15 -10.33 -10.08 -7.85
C SER A 15 -10.69 -10.53 -6.43
N VAL A 16 -10.06 -9.92 -5.41
CA VAL A 16 -10.30 -10.30 -4.03
C VAL A 16 -11.39 -9.42 -3.44
N LEU A 17 -12.36 -10.03 -2.78
CA LEU A 17 -13.44 -9.31 -2.12
C LEU A 17 -12.89 -8.46 -0.97
N ASP A 18 -13.41 -7.23 -0.87
CA ASP A 18 -13.06 -6.29 0.19
C ASP A 18 -14.33 -5.93 0.97
N PRO A 19 -14.71 -6.72 1.99
CA PRO A 19 -15.94 -6.46 2.75
C PRO A 19 -15.94 -5.10 3.44
N ALA A 20 -14.79 -4.66 3.93
CA ALA A 20 -14.68 -3.36 4.61
C ALA A 20 -14.90 -2.22 3.62
N GLY A 21 -14.31 -2.31 2.43
CA GLY A 21 -14.53 -1.31 1.38
C GLY A 21 -15.98 -1.25 0.93
N GLU A 22 -16.61 -2.39 0.77
CA GLU A 22 -18.04 -2.46 0.41
C GLU A 22 -18.92 -1.86 1.49
N ALA A 23 -18.61 -2.08 2.76
CA ALA A 23 -19.36 -1.51 3.88
C ALA A 23 -19.28 0.03 3.88
N ILE A 24 -18.10 0.58 3.61
CA ILE A 24 -17.91 2.03 3.53
C ILE A 24 -18.66 2.60 2.34
N LYS A 25 -18.60 1.93 1.20
CA LYS A 25 -19.34 2.34 0.01
C LYS A 25 -20.84 2.43 0.30
N SER A 26 -21.39 1.43 0.96
CA SER A 26 -22.80 1.41 1.35
C SER A 26 -23.12 2.56 2.31
N ALA A 27 -22.28 2.81 3.30
CA ALA A 27 -22.47 3.91 4.25
C ALA A 27 -22.40 5.27 3.54
N SER A 28 -21.54 5.42 2.55
CA SER A 28 -21.44 6.66 1.76
C SER A 28 -22.74 6.96 1.04
N SER A 29 -23.38 5.95 0.49
CA SER A 29 -24.68 6.11 -0.16
C SER A 29 -25.73 6.64 0.81
N LYS A 30 -25.72 6.13 2.04
CA LYS A 30 -26.66 6.58 3.09
C LYS A 30 -26.42 8.03 3.50
N LEU A 31 -25.21 8.54 3.33
CA LEU A 31 -24.89 9.95 3.57
C LEU A 31 -25.25 10.85 2.40
N GLY A 32 -25.84 10.31 1.36
CA GLY A 32 -26.24 11.08 0.18
C GLY A 32 -25.18 11.23 -0.89
N VAL A 33 -24.06 10.56 -0.76
CA VAL A 33 -23.00 10.58 -1.79
C VAL A 33 -23.33 9.52 -2.84
N GLN A 34 -23.59 9.97 -4.06
CA GLN A 34 -23.90 9.09 -5.19
C GLN A 34 -22.73 9.04 -6.17
N GLY A 35 -22.70 7.98 -6.96
CA GLY A 35 -21.71 7.89 -8.05
C GLY A 35 -20.42 7.15 -7.73
N ILE A 36 -20.29 6.61 -6.52
CA ILE A 36 -19.13 5.78 -6.20
C ILE A 36 -19.32 4.41 -6.86
N THR A 37 -18.51 4.12 -7.87
CA THR A 37 -18.57 2.83 -8.57
C THR A 37 -17.76 1.76 -7.88
N THR A 38 -16.57 2.13 -7.40
CA THR A 38 -15.71 1.21 -6.63
C THR A 38 -15.12 1.94 -5.44
N LEU A 39 -14.94 1.21 -4.36
CA LEU A 39 -14.28 1.73 -3.17
C LEU A 39 -13.49 0.58 -2.55
N ARG A 40 -12.19 0.76 -2.45
CA ARG A 40 -11.28 -0.27 -1.95
C ARG A 40 -10.46 0.30 -0.83
N ILE A 41 -10.19 -0.49 0.19
CA ILE A 41 -9.34 -0.09 1.30
C ILE A 41 -7.97 -0.74 1.14
N GLY A 42 -6.94 0.05 1.31
CA GLY A 42 -5.58 -0.44 1.36
C GLY A 42 -4.88 0.09 2.60
N LYS A 43 -3.60 -0.17 2.70
CA LYS A 43 -2.79 0.36 3.80
C LYS A 43 -1.53 1.00 3.24
N MET A 44 -0.99 1.95 3.99
CA MET A 44 0.26 2.60 3.66
C MET A 44 1.23 2.40 4.81
N ILE A 45 2.46 2.05 4.49
CA ILE A 45 3.53 1.91 5.48
C ILE A 45 4.60 2.94 5.16
N GLU A 46 4.93 3.76 6.12
CA GLU A 46 5.99 4.76 5.99
C GLU A 46 7.27 4.20 6.61
N VAL A 47 8.34 4.17 5.83
CA VAL A 47 9.62 3.64 6.28
C VAL A 47 10.70 4.68 6.07
N LYS A 48 11.49 4.94 7.09
CA LYS A 48 12.73 5.70 6.93
C LYS A 48 13.88 4.72 7.12
N ILE A 49 14.76 4.65 6.16
CA ILE A 49 15.82 3.65 6.13
C ILE A 49 17.13 4.29 5.71
N GLU A 50 18.21 3.91 6.37
CA GLU A 50 19.55 4.34 6.02
C GLU A 50 20.16 3.38 5.00
N GLY A 51 20.89 3.94 4.06
CA GLY A 51 21.61 3.13 3.09
C GLY A 51 22.59 3.98 2.29
N ASN A 52 23.52 3.32 1.62
CA ASN A 52 24.51 4.00 0.80
C ASN A 52 24.02 4.23 -0.62
N GLU A 53 23.21 3.32 -1.14
CA GLU A 53 22.74 3.38 -2.52
C GLU A 53 21.25 3.07 -2.58
N GLU A 54 20.55 3.80 -3.44
CA GLU A 54 19.12 3.62 -3.62
C GLU A 54 18.78 2.19 -4.06
N GLU A 55 19.59 1.59 -4.92
CA GLU A 55 19.33 0.22 -5.40
C GLU A 55 19.37 -0.81 -4.27
N ILE A 56 20.29 -0.63 -3.33
CA ILE A 56 20.38 -1.50 -2.16
C ILE A 56 19.15 -1.31 -1.27
N VAL A 57 18.70 -0.06 -1.11
CA VAL A 57 17.50 0.24 -0.33
C VAL A 57 16.28 -0.40 -0.99
N LYS A 58 16.17 -0.31 -2.31
CA LYS A 58 15.06 -0.95 -3.05
C LYS A 58 15.02 -2.45 -2.82
N GLU A 59 16.18 -3.11 -2.86
CA GLU A 59 16.24 -4.56 -2.60
C GLU A 59 15.72 -4.91 -1.21
N LYS A 60 16.07 -4.10 -0.21
CA LYS A 60 15.60 -4.30 1.16
C LYS A 60 14.10 -4.07 1.27
N ILE A 61 13.57 -3.05 0.61
CA ILE A 61 12.13 -2.76 0.62
C ILE A 61 11.35 -3.87 -0.09
N ASP A 62 11.85 -4.34 -1.22
CA ASP A 62 11.20 -5.45 -1.93
C ASP A 62 11.15 -6.71 -1.06
N LEU A 63 12.21 -6.99 -0.33
CA LEU A 63 12.25 -8.13 0.59
C LEU A 63 11.22 -7.97 1.70
N LEU A 64 11.14 -6.78 2.29
CA LEU A 64 10.16 -6.50 3.35
C LEU A 64 8.73 -6.61 2.83
N CYS A 65 8.47 -6.07 1.65
CA CYS A 65 7.13 -6.14 1.05
C CYS A 65 6.73 -7.58 0.78
N ASP A 66 7.64 -8.37 0.19
CA ASP A 66 7.36 -9.75 -0.18
C ASP A 66 7.18 -10.67 1.04
N ARG A 67 7.99 -10.46 2.07
CA ARG A 67 8.06 -11.40 3.20
C ARG A 67 7.28 -10.96 4.43
N LEU A 68 6.99 -9.66 4.56
CA LEU A 68 6.46 -9.13 5.81
C LEU A 68 5.28 -8.19 5.62
N PHE A 69 5.41 -7.19 4.73
CA PHE A 69 4.42 -6.12 4.63
C PHE A 69 3.15 -6.54 3.90
N ALA A 70 3.27 -7.30 2.86
CA ALA A 70 2.15 -7.72 2.03
C ALA A 70 1.97 -9.23 2.05
N ASN A 71 0.72 -9.66 1.97
CA ASN A 71 0.39 -11.05 1.70
C ASN A 71 0.28 -11.20 0.19
N THR A 72 1.37 -11.61 -0.47
CA THR A 72 1.47 -11.62 -1.92
C THR A 72 0.55 -12.61 -2.62
N VAL A 73 -0.13 -13.47 -1.85
CA VAL A 73 -1.17 -14.36 -2.39
C VAL A 73 -2.41 -13.55 -2.79
N ILE A 74 -2.76 -12.52 -2.00
CA ILE A 74 -3.98 -11.75 -2.20
C ILE A 74 -3.77 -10.25 -2.34
N GLU A 75 -2.56 -9.75 -2.08
CA GLU A 75 -2.26 -8.32 -2.12
C GLU A 75 -1.20 -7.99 -3.14
N ASP A 76 -1.33 -6.81 -3.73
CA ASP A 76 -0.30 -6.18 -4.54
C ASP A 76 0.32 -5.03 -3.76
N TYR A 77 1.55 -4.68 -4.09
CA TYR A 77 2.19 -3.54 -3.47
C TYR A 77 2.93 -2.70 -4.51
N GLU A 78 3.08 -1.43 -4.18
CA GLU A 78 3.94 -0.50 -4.90
C GLU A 78 4.53 0.45 -3.88
N TYR A 79 5.61 1.14 -4.23
CA TYR A 79 6.20 2.11 -3.32
C TYR A 79 6.86 3.24 -4.08
N SER A 80 6.99 4.37 -3.38
CA SER A 80 7.80 5.49 -3.81
C SER A 80 9.00 5.61 -2.87
N ILE A 81 10.13 6.05 -3.40
CA ILE A 81 11.35 6.20 -2.63
C ILE A 81 11.91 7.61 -2.88
N LYS A 82 12.36 8.24 -1.81
CA LYS A 82 12.91 9.59 -1.87
C LYS A 82 14.12 9.67 -0.97
N LYS A 83 15.23 10.17 -1.53
CA LYS A 83 16.41 10.45 -0.73
C LYS A 83 16.22 11.75 0.03
N LEU A 84 16.47 11.69 1.32
CA LEU A 84 16.33 12.85 2.21
C LEU A 84 17.61 13.68 2.28
#